data_32588b4741d256926958cd44ebe5d649
#
_entry.id   32588b4741d256926958cd44ebe5d649
#
_cell.length_a   1.000
_cell.length_b   1.000
_cell.length_c   1.000
_cell.angle_alpha   90.00
_cell.angle_beta   90.00
_cell.angle_gamma   90.00
#
_symmetry.space_group_name_H-M   'P 1'
#
loop_
_entity.id
_entity.type
_entity.pdbx_description
1 polymer ?
#
loop_
_entity_poly.entity_id
_entity_poly.type
_entity_poly.pdbx_seq_one_letter_code
_entity_poly.pdbx_strand_id
1 'polypeptide(L)'
;MLTLQDTLKQHIIQAVQQLYSVDLETVELQQTRKDFTGDITLVIFSLLRHIKGNPVQIGEQIGDYLKKHAGDLVSDFNVIKGFLNLVIADSYYINFLDQIRENKHFGLAAPNSKEAILVEYSSPNTNKPLHLGHIRNNLLGYSVAEILKAAGHKVYKTQIINDRGIHICKSMIAWQRFGNGETPESTGLKGDKLVGNYYVAFDKAYKEEIQQLIAEGKSKEEAEKQAPIFVAAQQMLRQWEAGDPEVISLWKKMNGWVYDGFAVTYKNLGVDFDSYYYESNTYLLGKDIVEKGLAQGVFFKKEDGSVWCDLTADGLDEKLVLRADGTSVYITQDMGTATQRVKDYPDVKGMVYTVGNEQDYHFKVLFLILKKLGYDWASHLYHLSYGMVDLPSGKMKSREGTVVDADDLIAEMEQTAKEISQELGKLDGYTEAQKEALYHTIGLGALKYYILKVDPKKRILFDPKESIDFQGNTGPFVQYTYARIQSILRKYAEMGVADSTAMPDTLHEKEKALLKSITLFPAIVQEAAEEYSPAVIANYVYDLVKDFNSFYQNVSILGEKEPVKLHFRVVLCKKIGEIIATSFKMLGIQVPERM
;
A
#
# COMPACT_ATOMS: atom_id res chain seq x y z
N MET A 1 -15.79 -14.64 -15.52
CA MET A 1 -16.96 -13.92 -16.09
C MET A 1 -16.42 -12.86 -17.04
N LEU A 2 -16.96 -12.75 -18.25
CA LEU A 2 -16.58 -11.68 -19.17
C LEU A 2 -17.00 -10.33 -18.57
N THR A 3 -16.17 -9.31 -18.71
CA THR A 3 -16.54 -7.96 -18.29
C THR A 3 -17.66 -7.40 -19.18
N LEU A 4 -18.36 -6.37 -18.71
CA LEU A 4 -19.33 -5.64 -19.56
C LEU A 4 -18.70 -5.18 -20.87
N GLN A 5 -17.47 -4.66 -20.80
CA GLN A 5 -16.74 -4.20 -21.99
C GLN A 5 -16.42 -5.35 -22.94
N ASP A 6 -15.98 -6.51 -22.43
CA ASP A 6 -15.67 -7.67 -23.29
C ASP A 6 -16.93 -8.21 -23.96
N THR A 7 -18.05 -8.28 -23.22
CA THR A 7 -19.33 -8.70 -23.77
C THR A 7 -19.80 -7.72 -24.87
N LEU A 8 -19.73 -6.42 -24.62
CA LEU A 8 -20.06 -5.41 -25.61
C LEU A 8 -19.16 -5.48 -26.85
N LYS A 9 -17.83 -5.62 -26.67
CA LYS A 9 -16.90 -5.77 -27.79
C LYS A 9 -17.29 -6.94 -28.70
N GLN A 10 -17.61 -8.11 -28.12
CA GLN A 10 -18.04 -9.27 -28.89
C GLN A 10 -19.31 -8.99 -29.71
N HIS A 11 -20.35 -8.39 -29.12
CA HIS A 11 -21.58 -8.04 -29.81
C HIS A 11 -21.36 -6.96 -30.89
N ILE A 12 -20.49 -5.97 -30.65
CA ILE A 12 -20.16 -4.95 -31.63
C ILE A 12 -19.38 -5.53 -32.81
N ILE A 13 -18.38 -6.39 -32.57
CA ILE A 13 -17.63 -7.08 -33.62
C ILE A 13 -18.59 -7.91 -34.46
N GLN A 14 -19.51 -8.63 -33.84
CA GLN A 14 -20.54 -9.41 -34.54
C GLN A 14 -21.48 -8.49 -35.36
N ALA A 15 -21.89 -7.34 -34.81
CA ALA A 15 -22.69 -6.37 -35.54
C ALA A 15 -21.97 -5.85 -36.79
N VAL A 16 -20.69 -5.50 -36.67
CA VAL A 16 -19.88 -5.03 -37.80
C VAL A 16 -19.71 -6.12 -38.86
N GLN A 17 -19.46 -7.34 -38.45
CA GLN A 17 -19.35 -8.47 -39.37
C GLN A 17 -20.65 -8.69 -40.13
N GLN A 18 -21.81 -8.64 -39.47
CA GLN A 18 -23.11 -8.86 -40.10
C GLN A 18 -23.55 -7.71 -41.01
N LEU A 19 -23.27 -6.47 -40.64
CA LEU A 19 -23.71 -5.27 -41.37
C LEU A 19 -22.77 -4.91 -42.52
N TYR A 20 -21.46 -5.17 -42.37
CA TYR A 20 -20.45 -4.66 -43.30
C TYR A 20 -19.52 -5.74 -43.87
N SER A 21 -19.66 -6.99 -43.46
CA SER A 21 -18.78 -8.13 -43.82
C SER A 21 -17.30 -7.83 -43.53
N VAL A 22 -17.02 -7.15 -42.45
CA VAL A 22 -15.68 -6.78 -41.98
C VAL A 22 -15.36 -7.50 -40.66
N ASP A 23 -14.24 -8.21 -40.63
CA ASP A 23 -13.73 -8.84 -39.44
C ASP A 23 -12.83 -7.85 -38.68
N LEU A 24 -13.16 -7.62 -37.40
CA LEU A 24 -12.38 -6.77 -36.50
C LEU A 24 -11.78 -7.63 -35.38
N GLU A 25 -10.53 -7.37 -35.04
CA GLU A 25 -9.89 -8.00 -33.88
C GLU A 25 -10.36 -7.38 -32.55
N THR A 26 -10.61 -6.07 -32.55
CA THR A 26 -11.07 -5.34 -31.37
C THR A 26 -11.77 -4.04 -31.75
N VAL A 27 -12.46 -3.43 -30.78
CA VAL A 27 -13.10 -2.13 -30.90
C VAL A 27 -12.77 -1.24 -29.71
N GLU A 28 -12.73 0.07 -29.92
CA GLU A 28 -12.43 1.06 -28.90
C GLU A 28 -13.70 1.48 -28.16
N LEU A 29 -13.76 1.14 -26.88
CA LEU A 29 -14.84 1.52 -25.96
C LEU A 29 -14.29 2.46 -24.88
N GLN A 30 -15.11 3.45 -24.53
CA GLN A 30 -14.80 4.38 -23.44
C GLN A 30 -16.07 4.67 -22.61
N GLN A 31 -15.91 5.23 -21.43
CA GLN A 31 -17.04 5.72 -20.63
C GLN A 31 -17.74 6.87 -21.36
N THR A 32 -19.06 6.87 -21.35
CA THR A 32 -19.82 7.99 -21.93
C THR A 32 -19.58 9.26 -21.12
N ARG A 33 -19.37 10.38 -21.81
CA ARG A 33 -19.20 11.68 -21.17
C ARG A 33 -20.44 12.06 -20.37
N LYS A 34 -20.26 12.75 -19.25
CA LYS A 34 -21.34 13.14 -18.33
C LYS A 34 -22.45 14.00 -18.95
N ASP A 35 -22.12 14.72 -20.02
CA ASP A 35 -23.02 15.60 -20.77
C ASP A 35 -23.85 14.84 -21.83
N PHE A 36 -23.61 13.55 -22.02
CA PHE A 36 -24.36 12.70 -22.95
C PHE A 36 -25.10 11.57 -22.22
N THR A 37 -26.27 11.23 -22.72
CA THR A 37 -27.01 10.06 -22.25
C THR A 37 -26.33 8.79 -22.75
N GLY A 38 -26.05 7.85 -21.89
CA GLY A 38 -25.41 6.57 -22.18
C GLY A 38 -24.49 6.10 -21.05
N ASP A 39 -24.02 4.89 -21.15
CA ASP A 39 -23.13 4.23 -20.21
C ASP A 39 -21.75 4.00 -20.80
N ILE A 40 -21.70 3.44 -22.01
CA ILE A 40 -20.48 3.12 -22.75
C ILE A 40 -20.57 3.72 -24.15
N THR A 41 -19.48 4.30 -24.62
CA THR A 41 -19.36 4.90 -25.94
C THR A 41 -18.46 4.08 -26.85
N LEU A 42 -18.94 3.70 -28.01
CA LEU A 42 -18.12 3.20 -29.11
C LEU A 42 -17.64 4.39 -29.98
N VAL A 43 -16.33 4.47 -30.17
CA VAL A 43 -15.70 5.48 -31.02
C VAL A 43 -15.79 5.05 -32.49
N ILE A 44 -16.78 5.56 -33.23
CA ILE A 44 -17.01 5.15 -34.65
C ILE A 44 -15.83 5.54 -35.54
N PHE A 45 -15.11 6.63 -35.22
CA PHE A 45 -13.97 7.07 -36.03
C PHE A 45 -12.87 6.02 -36.17
N SER A 46 -12.66 5.17 -35.16
CA SER A 46 -11.70 4.08 -35.25
C SER A 46 -12.09 3.02 -36.28
N LEU A 47 -13.40 2.82 -36.52
CA LEU A 47 -13.94 1.88 -37.47
C LEU A 47 -13.85 2.36 -38.94
N LEU A 48 -13.70 3.67 -39.17
CA LEU A 48 -13.62 4.23 -40.54
C LEU A 48 -12.36 3.77 -41.29
N ARG A 49 -11.39 3.19 -40.64
CA ARG A 49 -10.23 2.54 -41.27
C ARG A 49 -10.62 1.25 -41.99
N HIS A 50 -11.72 0.64 -41.58
CA HIS A 50 -12.20 -0.66 -42.07
C HIS A 50 -13.56 -0.53 -42.83
N ILE A 51 -14.39 0.45 -42.46
CA ILE A 51 -15.73 0.65 -42.98
C ILE A 51 -15.81 2.03 -43.63
N LYS A 52 -16.23 2.09 -44.89
CA LYS A 52 -16.46 3.37 -45.59
C LYS A 52 -17.88 3.85 -45.36
N GLY A 53 -18.07 5.10 -44.96
CA GLY A 53 -19.39 5.68 -44.80
C GLY A 53 -19.45 6.90 -43.88
N ASN A 54 -20.64 7.40 -43.63
CA ASN A 54 -20.87 8.48 -42.69
C ASN A 54 -20.84 7.93 -41.25
N PRO A 55 -20.01 8.50 -40.34
CA PRO A 55 -19.87 7.99 -38.97
C PRO A 55 -21.19 7.95 -38.17
N VAL A 56 -22.09 8.90 -38.41
CA VAL A 56 -23.40 8.95 -37.74
C VAL A 56 -24.27 7.78 -38.19
N GLN A 57 -24.35 7.55 -39.50
CA GLN A 57 -25.14 6.44 -40.06
C GLN A 57 -24.59 5.07 -39.64
N ILE A 58 -23.27 4.91 -39.64
CA ILE A 58 -22.63 3.68 -39.15
C ILE A 58 -22.98 3.45 -37.67
N GLY A 59 -22.92 4.50 -36.86
CA GLY A 59 -23.31 4.44 -35.45
C GLY A 59 -24.77 4.04 -35.25
N GLU A 60 -25.69 4.65 -36.01
CA GLU A 60 -27.11 4.32 -35.97
C GLU A 60 -27.38 2.86 -36.37
N GLN A 61 -26.77 2.37 -37.43
CA GLN A 61 -26.94 0.99 -37.90
C GLN A 61 -26.42 -0.02 -36.88
N ILE A 62 -25.25 0.23 -36.28
CA ILE A 62 -24.70 -0.62 -35.21
C ILE A 62 -25.59 -0.56 -33.95
N GLY A 63 -26.05 0.63 -33.56
CA GLY A 63 -26.93 0.82 -32.43
C GLY A 63 -28.25 0.08 -32.55
N ASP A 64 -28.91 0.20 -33.73
CA ASP A 64 -30.14 -0.52 -34.05
C ASP A 64 -29.94 -2.04 -34.07
N TYR A 65 -28.81 -2.52 -34.61
CA TYR A 65 -28.48 -3.94 -34.59
C TYR A 65 -28.35 -4.45 -33.14
N LEU A 66 -27.61 -3.72 -32.30
CA LEU A 66 -27.41 -4.10 -30.89
C LEU A 66 -28.71 -4.10 -30.09
N LYS A 67 -29.54 -3.05 -30.26
CA LYS A 67 -30.84 -2.96 -29.62
C LYS A 67 -31.77 -4.11 -30.00
N LYS A 68 -31.71 -4.57 -31.27
CA LYS A 68 -32.52 -5.66 -31.77
C LYS A 68 -32.01 -7.05 -31.37
N HIS A 69 -30.68 -7.28 -31.37
CA HIS A 69 -30.11 -8.62 -31.24
C HIS A 69 -29.43 -8.85 -29.88
N ALA A 70 -29.26 -7.80 -29.06
CA ALA A 70 -28.69 -7.83 -27.73
C ALA A 70 -29.49 -6.92 -26.78
N GLY A 71 -30.83 -6.95 -26.85
CA GLY A 71 -31.71 -6.08 -26.05
C GLY A 71 -31.60 -6.26 -24.54
N ASP A 72 -31.20 -7.45 -24.10
CA ASP A 72 -30.91 -7.71 -22.67
C ASP A 72 -29.62 -7.00 -22.18
N LEU A 73 -28.78 -6.58 -23.12
CA LEU A 73 -27.52 -5.85 -22.83
C LEU A 73 -27.65 -4.36 -23.14
N VAL A 74 -28.24 -4.01 -24.29
CA VAL A 74 -28.38 -2.64 -24.76
C VAL A 74 -29.86 -2.28 -24.95
N SER A 75 -30.39 -1.44 -24.06
CA SER A 75 -31.79 -1.02 -24.08
C SER A 75 -32.04 0.14 -25.02
N ASP A 76 -31.07 1.04 -25.16
CA ASP A 76 -31.18 2.24 -26.02
C ASP A 76 -29.81 2.76 -26.44
N PHE A 77 -29.78 3.72 -27.37
CA PHE A 77 -28.56 4.37 -27.80
C PHE A 77 -28.83 5.76 -28.37
N ASN A 78 -27.77 6.56 -28.48
CA ASN A 78 -27.78 7.78 -29.29
C ASN A 78 -26.43 7.95 -29.99
N VAL A 79 -26.44 8.68 -31.12
CA VAL A 79 -25.21 8.96 -31.87
C VAL A 79 -24.98 10.47 -31.91
N ILE A 80 -23.87 10.91 -31.35
CA ILE A 80 -23.49 12.32 -31.29
C ILE A 80 -22.12 12.50 -31.93
N LYS A 81 -22.06 13.17 -33.06
CA LYS A 81 -20.81 13.49 -33.79
C LYS A 81 -19.88 12.29 -34.01
N GLY A 82 -20.45 11.12 -34.35
CA GLY A 82 -19.67 9.90 -34.56
C GLY A 82 -19.25 9.13 -33.31
N PHE A 83 -19.88 9.43 -32.18
CA PHE A 83 -19.79 8.66 -30.93
C PHE A 83 -21.12 7.95 -30.71
N LEU A 84 -21.12 6.62 -30.75
CA LEU A 84 -22.29 5.81 -30.42
C LEU A 84 -22.30 5.56 -28.89
N ASN A 85 -23.22 6.22 -28.20
CA ASN A 85 -23.41 6.10 -26.77
C ASN A 85 -24.49 5.06 -26.49
N LEU A 86 -24.12 3.96 -25.86
CA LEU A 86 -24.99 2.83 -25.54
C LEU A 86 -25.57 2.99 -24.14
N VAL A 87 -26.87 2.74 -24.00
CA VAL A 87 -27.54 2.64 -22.69
C VAL A 87 -27.66 1.17 -22.32
N ILE A 88 -27.01 0.77 -21.25
CA ILE A 88 -27.03 -0.61 -20.77
C ILE A 88 -28.39 -0.91 -20.12
N ALA A 89 -28.98 -2.06 -20.47
CA ALA A 89 -30.27 -2.48 -19.97
C ALA A 89 -30.25 -2.77 -18.45
N ASP A 90 -31.36 -2.49 -17.76
CA ASP A 90 -31.51 -2.81 -16.36
C ASP A 90 -31.39 -4.31 -16.10
N SER A 91 -31.90 -5.13 -17.00
CA SER A 91 -31.78 -6.59 -17.00
C SER A 91 -30.35 -7.08 -16.88
N TYR A 92 -29.39 -6.43 -17.56
CA TYR A 92 -27.97 -6.76 -17.41
C TYR A 92 -27.49 -6.58 -15.96
N TYR A 93 -27.77 -5.45 -15.36
CA TYR A 93 -27.31 -5.15 -13.98
C TYR A 93 -28.02 -6.00 -12.93
N ILE A 94 -29.30 -6.30 -13.15
CA ILE A 94 -30.07 -7.19 -12.27
C ILE A 94 -29.50 -8.61 -12.32
N ASN A 95 -29.29 -9.16 -13.51
CA ASN A 95 -28.69 -10.49 -13.71
C ASN A 95 -27.25 -10.55 -13.17
N PHE A 96 -26.49 -9.47 -13.34
CA PHE A 96 -25.14 -9.35 -12.79
C PHE A 96 -25.18 -9.46 -11.26
N LEU A 97 -26.03 -8.72 -10.55
CA LEU A 97 -26.14 -8.79 -9.10
C LEU A 97 -26.57 -10.20 -8.65
N ASP A 98 -27.52 -10.82 -9.34
CA ASP A 98 -27.98 -12.17 -9.03
C ASP A 98 -26.83 -13.20 -9.11
N GLN A 99 -25.99 -13.09 -10.15
CA GLN A 99 -24.84 -13.98 -10.32
C GLN A 99 -23.77 -13.80 -9.22
N ILE A 100 -23.57 -12.59 -8.72
CA ILE A 100 -22.52 -12.30 -7.73
C ILE A 100 -23.00 -12.29 -6.29
N ARG A 101 -24.31 -12.30 -6.02
CA ARG A 101 -24.88 -12.10 -4.67
C ARG A 101 -24.29 -13.02 -3.60
N GLU A 102 -24.00 -14.28 -3.92
CA GLU A 102 -23.43 -15.26 -3.00
C GLU A 102 -21.90 -15.39 -3.13
N ASN A 103 -21.28 -14.69 -4.07
CA ASN A 103 -19.84 -14.73 -4.25
C ASN A 103 -19.13 -13.78 -3.25
N LYS A 104 -18.68 -14.35 -2.12
CA LYS A 104 -17.93 -13.61 -1.09
C LYS A 104 -16.55 -13.12 -1.54
N HIS A 105 -16.01 -13.68 -2.63
CA HIS A 105 -14.71 -13.34 -3.20
C HIS A 105 -14.84 -12.53 -4.49
N PHE A 106 -15.99 -11.90 -4.71
CA PHE A 106 -16.21 -11.09 -5.90
C PHE A 106 -15.13 -10.00 -6.01
N GLY A 107 -14.55 -9.88 -7.20
CA GLY A 107 -13.48 -8.93 -7.50
C GLY A 107 -12.06 -9.46 -7.24
N LEU A 108 -11.93 -10.57 -6.51
CA LEU A 108 -10.62 -11.16 -6.22
C LEU A 108 -10.28 -12.24 -7.25
N ALA A 109 -9.02 -12.30 -7.65
CA ALA A 109 -8.51 -13.39 -8.46
C ALA A 109 -8.32 -14.68 -7.62
N ALA A 110 -8.22 -15.83 -8.30
CA ALA A 110 -7.92 -17.08 -7.60
C ALA A 110 -6.57 -16.98 -6.88
N PRO A 111 -6.49 -17.40 -5.62
CA PRO A 111 -5.24 -17.32 -4.86
C PRO A 111 -4.10 -18.05 -5.57
N ASN A 112 -2.91 -17.46 -5.58
CA ASN A 112 -1.69 -18.01 -6.18
C ASN A 112 -1.86 -18.42 -7.66
N SER A 113 -2.74 -17.78 -8.40
CA SER A 113 -2.95 -18.02 -9.83
C SER A 113 -1.91 -17.31 -10.72
N LYS A 114 -1.13 -16.42 -10.14
CA LYS A 114 -0.05 -15.66 -10.78
C LYS A 114 1.30 -15.95 -10.11
N GLU A 115 2.35 -15.42 -10.71
CA GLU A 115 3.73 -15.57 -10.23
C GLU A 115 3.94 -15.04 -8.81
N ALA A 116 4.92 -15.62 -8.11
CA ALA A 116 5.28 -15.20 -6.77
C ALA A 116 6.08 -13.88 -6.78
N ILE A 117 5.71 -12.96 -5.91
CA ILE A 117 6.35 -11.66 -5.72
C ILE A 117 6.75 -11.50 -4.25
N LEU A 118 7.97 -11.00 -4.03
CA LEU A 118 8.43 -10.63 -2.69
C LEU A 118 8.24 -9.12 -2.51
N VAL A 119 7.63 -8.72 -1.41
CA VAL A 119 7.44 -7.31 -1.03
C VAL A 119 8.24 -7.01 0.23
N GLU A 120 9.24 -6.14 0.08
CA GLU A 120 10.02 -5.63 1.21
C GLU A 120 9.44 -4.30 1.69
N TYR A 121 9.24 -4.21 2.99
CA TYR A 121 8.92 -2.97 3.67
C TYR A 121 9.41 -3.02 5.12
N SER A 122 9.53 -1.86 5.75
CA SER A 122 10.12 -1.65 7.05
C SER A 122 11.61 -2.00 7.12
N SER A 123 12.45 -0.97 7.04
CA SER A 123 13.91 -1.09 7.18
C SER A 123 14.41 -0.19 8.33
N PRO A 124 14.00 -0.46 9.58
CA PRO A 124 14.31 0.40 10.72
C PRO A 124 15.75 0.18 11.21
N ASN A 125 16.32 1.25 11.77
CA ASN A 125 17.56 1.15 12.57
C ASN A 125 17.22 0.87 14.03
N THR A 126 17.93 -0.04 14.67
CA THR A 126 17.66 -0.47 16.06
C THR A 126 18.18 0.49 17.13
N ASN A 127 18.43 1.74 16.79
CA ASN A 127 18.86 2.79 17.73
C ASN A 127 17.75 3.76 18.15
N LYS A 128 16.52 3.55 17.70
CA LYS A 128 15.38 4.44 17.99
C LYS A 128 14.04 3.77 17.68
N PRO A 129 12.92 4.25 18.27
CA PRO A 129 11.58 3.80 17.94
C PRO A 129 11.20 4.04 16.48
N LEU A 130 10.18 3.33 16.01
CA LEU A 130 9.52 3.66 14.75
C LEU A 130 8.86 5.04 14.85
N HIS A 131 8.74 5.74 13.74
CA HIS A 131 8.15 7.07 13.64
C HIS A 131 7.20 7.19 12.44
N LEU A 132 6.53 8.32 12.27
CA LEU A 132 5.54 8.56 11.21
C LEU A 132 6.05 8.17 9.80
N GLY A 133 7.33 8.41 9.49
CA GLY A 133 7.92 7.98 8.22
C GLY A 133 7.94 6.45 8.06
N HIS A 134 8.19 5.72 9.15
CA HIS A 134 8.10 4.25 9.14
C HIS A 134 6.66 3.78 9.05
N ILE A 135 5.70 4.48 9.68
CA ILE A 135 4.26 4.17 9.52
C ILE A 135 3.89 4.20 8.03
N ARG A 136 4.24 5.27 7.31
CA ARG A 136 3.94 5.36 5.87
C ARG A 136 4.55 4.20 5.09
N ASN A 137 5.82 3.89 5.32
CA ASN A 137 6.52 2.77 4.69
C ASN A 137 5.77 1.45 4.93
N ASN A 138 5.46 1.16 6.20
CA ASN A 138 4.81 -0.08 6.60
C ASN A 138 3.41 -0.21 5.99
N LEU A 139 2.63 0.86 6.00
CA LEU A 139 1.27 0.85 5.46
C LEU A 139 1.26 0.66 3.95
N LEU A 140 2.15 1.34 3.22
CA LEU A 140 2.28 1.20 1.77
C LEU A 140 2.70 -0.23 1.39
N GLY A 141 3.78 -0.74 1.99
CA GLY A 141 4.28 -2.08 1.68
C GLY A 141 3.28 -3.18 2.01
N TYR A 142 2.66 -3.11 3.19
CA TYR A 142 1.62 -4.05 3.60
C TYR A 142 0.41 -4.03 2.66
N SER A 143 -0.11 -2.84 2.36
CA SER A 143 -1.28 -2.69 1.48
C SER A 143 -0.98 -3.19 0.07
N VAL A 144 0.17 -2.86 -0.51
CA VAL A 144 0.59 -3.37 -1.83
C VAL A 144 0.68 -4.90 -1.80
N ALA A 145 1.24 -5.49 -0.73
CA ALA A 145 1.28 -6.95 -0.58
C ALA A 145 -0.12 -7.57 -0.57
N GLU A 146 -1.07 -6.99 0.16
CA GLU A 146 -2.45 -7.50 0.22
C GLU A 146 -3.22 -7.28 -1.11
N ILE A 147 -2.98 -6.18 -1.81
CA ILE A 147 -3.53 -5.91 -3.15
C ILE A 147 -2.99 -6.93 -4.18
N LEU A 148 -1.69 -7.21 -4.17
CA LEU A 148 -1.09 -8.23 -5.04
C LEU A 148 -1.66 -9.62 -4.77
N LYS A 149 -1.89 -9.99 -3.49
CA LYS A 149 -2.61 -11.24 -3.14
C LYS A 149 -4.04 -11.25 -3.70
N ALA A 150 -4.76 -10.14 -3.55
CA ALA A 150 -6.11 -9.99 -4.08
C ALA A 150 -6.16 -10.11 -5.61
N ALA A 151 -5.13 -9.64 -6.30
CA ALA A 151 -4.94 -9.77 -7.75
C ALA A 151 -4.45 -11.15 -8.21
N GLY A 152 -4.23 -12.11 -7.29
CA GLY A 152 -3.90 -13.51 -7.57
C GLY A 152 -2.41 -13.87 -7.46
N HIS A 153 -1.55 -12.96 -7.06
CA HIS A 153 -0.14 -13.27 -6.82
C HIS A 153 0.07 -14.07 -5.53
N LYS A 154 1.03 -14.98 -5.54
CA LYS A 154 1.63 -15.47 -4.31
C LYS A 154 2.58 -14.39 -3.80
N VAL A 155 2.44 -13.98 -2.54
CA VAL A 155 3.23 -12.87 -1.99
C VAL A 155 3.97 -13.30 -0.75
N TYR A 156 5.26 -12.98 -0.70
CA TYR A 156 6.11 -13.07 0.48
C TYR A 156 6.38 -11.67 1.01
N LYS A 157 6.11 -11.43 2.29
CA LYS A 157 6.35 -10.16 2.98
C LYS A 157 7.63 -10.27 3.78
N THR A 158 8.57 -9.36 3.57
CA THR A 158 9.86 -9.37 4.25
C THR A 158 10.28 -7.98 4.68
N GLN A 159 11.11 -7.93 5.73
CA GLN A 159 11.78 -6.71 6.15
C GLN A 159 13.29 -6.92 6.28
N ILE A 160 14.02 -5.82 6.27
CA ILE A 160 15.44 -5.79 6.64
C ILE A 160 15.63 -4.87 7.85
N ILE A 161 16.25 -5.39 8.91
CA ILE A 161 16.50 -4.66 10.15
C ILE A 161 17.97 -4.22 10.16
N ASN A 162 18.20 -2.93 10.29
CA ASN A 162 19.54 -2.34 10.36
C ASN A 162 20.01 -2.35 11.83
N ASP A 163 20.55 -3.48 12.24
CA ASP A 163 20.91 -3.81 13.63
C ASP A 163 22.40 -3.70 13.93
N ARG A 164 23.22 -3.17 13.00
CA ARG A 164 24.66 -2.97 13.17
C ARG A 164 25.10 -1.54 12.78
N GLY A 165 26.34 -1.24 13.08
CA GLY A 165 26.99 -0.01 12.70
C GLY A 165 27.15 1.01 13.82
N ILE A 166 27.74 2.15 13.48
CA ILE A 166 28.14 3.17 14.46
C ILE A 166 26.97 3.73 15.29
N HIS A 167 25.77 3.84 14.66
CA HIS A 167 24.59 4.37 15.35
C HIS A 167 24.10 3.44 16.46
N ILE A 168 24.24 2.13 16.28
CA ILE A 168 23.88 1.15 17.30
C ILE A 168 24.90 1.22 18.45
N CYS A 169 26.21 1.27 18.12
CA CYS A 169 27.26 1.43 19.11
C CYS A 169 27.13 2.72 19.94
N LYS A 170 26.60 3.81 19.35
CA LYS A 170 26.31 5.04 20.10
C LYS A 170 25.32 4.82 21.22
N SER A 171 24.21 4.14 20.98
CA SER A 171 23.24 3.80 22.02
C SER A 171 23.83 2.86 23.08
N MET A 172 24.64 1.88 22.65
CA MET A 172 25.29 0.93 23.55
C MET A 172 26.28 1.63 24.52
N ILE A 173 27.14 2.50 23.99
CA ILE A 173 28.08 3.29 24.81
C ILE A 173 27.35 4.19 25.80
N ALA A 174 26.29 4.88 25.36
CA ALA A 174 25.51 5.74 26.24
C ALA A 174 24.84 4.93 27.36
N TRP A 175 24.30 3.76 27.05
CA TRP A 175 23.71 2.87 28.05
C TRP A 175 24.77 2.38 29.06
N GLN A 176 25.96 2.00 28.62
CA GLN A 176 27.07 1.62 29.51
C GLN A 176 27.48 2.77 30.44
N ARG A 177 27.53 4.01 29.94
CA ARG A 177 28.00 5.17 30.74
C ARG A 177 26.93 5.74 31.66
N PHE A 178 25.69 5.75 31.26
CA PHE A 178 24.62 6.50 31.91
C PHE A 178 23.48 5.62 32.43
N GLY A 179 23.37 4.38 31.96
CA GLY A 179 22.20 3.54 32.16
C GLY A 179 22.10 2.85 33.50
N ASN A 180 23.20 2.78 34.30
CA ASN A 180 23.21 2.16 35.64
C ASN A 180 22.51 0.79 35.69
N GLY A 181 22.53 0.02 34.58
CA GLY A 181 21.89 -1.29 34.48
C GLY A 181 20.38 -1.27 34.19
N GLU A 182 19.79 -0.13 33.83
CA GLU A 182 18.37 -0.04 33.44
C GLU A 182 18.02 -1.01 32.33
N THR A 183 16.82 -1.59 32.44
CA THR A 183 16.22 -2.48 31.43
C THR A 183 14.78 -2.04 31.14
N PRO A 184 14.13 -2.54 30.07
CA PRO A 184 12.71 -2.29 29.85
C PRO A 184 11.84 -2.65 31.05
N GLU A 185 12.12 -3.76 31.71
CA GLU A 185 11.37 -4.22 32.88
C GLU A 185 11.56 -3.29 34.10
N SER A 186 12.78 -2.78 34.34
CA SER A 186 13.07 -1.90 35.48
C SER A 186 12.50 -0.49 35.29
N THR A 187 12.39 -0.03 34.05
CA THR A 187 11.91 1.32 33.73
C THR A 187 10.44 1.36 33.35
N GLY A 188 9.84 0.23 32.97
CA GLY A 188 8.50 0.16 32.37
C GLY A 188 8.41 0.75 30.97
N LEU A 189 9.55 1.10 30.35
CA LEU A 189 9.60 1.60 28.98
C LEU A 189 9.67 0.47 27.98
N LYS A 190 9.06 0.67 26.80
CA LYS A 190 9.27 -0.22 25.66
C LYS A 190 10.74 -0.21 25.23
N GLY A 191 11.27 -1.36 24.82
CA GLY A 191 12.70 -1.53 24.60
C GLY A 191 13.33 -0.59 23.58
N ASP A 192 12.66 -0.35 22.45
CA ASP A 192 13.10 0.60 21.43
C ASP A 192 13.05 2.06 21.92
N LYS A 193 12.08 2.41 22.78
CA LYS A 193 12.01 3.72 23.46
C LYS A 193 13.18 3.91 24.40
N LEU A 194 13.48 2.90 25.23
CA LEU A 194 14.62 2.92 26.14
C LEU A 194 15.94 3.12 25.39
N VAL A 195 16.19 2.30 24.36
CA VAL A 195 17.40 2.41 23.53
C VAL A 195 17.47 3.74 22.81
N GLY A 196 16.33 4.26 22.32
CA GLY A 196 16.23 5.57 21.70
C GLY A 196 16.59 6.72 22.65
N ASN A 197 16.20 6.64 23.92
CA ASN A 197 16.59 7.61 24.94
C ASN A 197 18.12 7.65 25.12
N TYR A 198 18.80 6.50 25.08
CA TYR A 198 20.26 6.47 25.12
C TYR A 198 20.92 6.98 23.84
N TYR A 199 20.29 6.83 22.68
CA TYR A 199 20.77 7.50 21.48
C TYR A 199 20.76 9.03 21.60
N VAL A 200 19.70 9.59 22.18
CA VAL A 200 19.61 11.03 22.47
C VAL A 200 20.62 11.46 23.54
N ALA A 201 20.81 10.65 24.59
CA ALA A 201 21.82 10.89 25.63
C ALA A 201 23.24 10.91 25.05
N PHE A 202 23.54 10.01 24.09
CA PHE A 202 24.81 10.04 23.36
C PHE A 202 25.00 11.38 22.63
N ASP A 203 24.00 11.82 21.87
CA ASP A 203 24.11 13.06 21.07
C ASP A 203 24.35 14.28 21.97
N LYS A 204 23.69 14.33 23.14
CA LYS A 204 23.91 15.38 24.13
C LYS A 204 25.35 15.38 24.67
N ALA A 205 25.81 14.22 25.15
CA ALA A 205 27.18 14.08 25.67
C ALA A 205 28.24 14.38 24.59
N TYR A 206 28.01 13.94 23.37
CA TYR A 206 28.87 14.20 22.22
C TYR A 206 29.01 15.71 21.93
N LYS A 207 27.88 16.44 21.94
CA LYS A 207 27.87 17.90 21.76
C LYS A 207 28.63 18.61 22.90
N GLU A 208 28.45 18.17 24.15
CA GLU A 208 29.16 18.73 25.31
C GLU A 208 30.68 18.49 25.20
N GLU A 209 31.11 17.27 24.87
CA GLU A 209 32.54 16.93 24.68
C GLU A 209 33.17 17.74 23.52
N ILE A 210 32.44 17.96 22.42
CA ILE A 210 32.91 18.82 21.30
C ILE A 210 33.14 20.26 21.79
N GLN A 211 32.21 20.84 22.56
CA GLN A 211 32.36 22.21 23.07
C GLN A 211 33.55 22.34 24.02
N GLN A 212 33.81 21.33 24.85
CA GLN A 212 34.98 21.30 25.71
C GLN A 212 36.29 21.28 24.91
N LEU A 213 36.38 20.42 23.89
CA LEU A 213 37.55 20.34 23.03
C LEU A 213 37.80 21.62 22.21
N ILE A 214 36.75 22.29 21.76
CA ILE A 214 36.87 23.62 21.12
C ILE A 214 37.36 24.69 22.11
N ALA A 215 36.88 24.67 23.35
CA ALA A 215 37.36 25.57 24.40
C ALA A 215 38.84 25.31 24.77
N GLU A 216 39.32 24.10 24.57
CA GLU A 216 40.74 23.70 24.70
C GLU A 216 41.59 24.06 23.49
N GLY A 217 41.00 24.71 22.44
CA GLY A 217 41.71 25.22 21.29
C GLY A 217 41.73 24.31 20.05
N LYS A 218 40.95 23.21 20.04
CA LYS A 218 40.82 22.37 18.83
C LYS A 218 39.86 22.98 17.81
N SER A 219 40.11 22.71 16.54
CA SER A 219 39.15 23.03 15.49
C SER A 219 37.87 22.19 15.67
N LYS A 220 36.76 22.66 15.11
CA LYS A 220 35.49 21.92 15.16
C LYS A 220 35.61 20.52 14.55
N GLU A 221 36.30 20.40 13.41
CA GLU A 221 36.50 19.10 12.76
C GLU A 221 37.33 18.12 13.60
N GLU A 222 38.35 18.63 14.28
CA GLU A 222 39.18 17.83 15.18
C GLU A 222 38.36 17.41 16.43
N ALA A 223 37.61 18.34 17.00
CA ALA A 223 36.75 18.07 18.15
C ALA A 223 35.69 17.01 17.84
N GLU A 224 35.03 17.10 16.69
CA GLU A 224 34.05 16.10 16.23
C GLU A 224 34.64 14.69 16.09
N LYS A 225 35.89 14.58 15.60
CA LYS A 225 36.59 13.30 15.44
C LYS A 225 37.18 12.75 16.73
N GLN A 226 37.53 13.61 17.68
CA GLN A 226 38.27 13.27 18.88
C GLN A 226 37.43 13.26 20.16
N ALA A 227 36.12 13.59 20.07
CA ALA A 227 35.24 13.52 21.22
C ALA A 227 35.28 12.10 21.86
N PRO A 228 35.63 11.98 23.15
CA PRO A 228 35.88 10.68 23.79
C PRO A 228 34.73 9.69 23.64
N ILE A 229 33.48 10.14 23.74
CA ILE A 229 32.33 9.24 23.58
C ILE A 229 32.19 8.71 22.14
N PHE A 230 32.54 9.52 21.13
CA PHE A 230 32.52 9.10 19.72
C PHE A 230 33.66 8.11 19.40
N VAL A 231 34.85 8.40 19.92
CA VAL A 231 36.00 7.47 19.80
C VAL A 231 35.69 6.11 20.45
N ALA A 232 35.03 6.12 21.63
CA ALA A 232 34.59 4.90 22.28
C ALA A 232 33.56 4.11 21.43
N ALA A 233 32.61 4.79 20.78
CA ALA A 233 31.66 4.14 19.89
C ALA A 233 32.33 3.54 18.64
N GLN A 234 33.32 4.22 18.07
CA GLN A 234 34.13 3.67 16.96
C GLN A 234 34.95 2.44 17.39
N GLN A 235 35.51 2.48 18.59
CA GLN A 235 36.25 1.33 19.14
C GLN A 235 35.31 0.15 19.37
N MET A 236 34.12 0.38 19.91
CA MET A 236 33.12 -0.65 20.12
C MET A 236 32.67 -1.30 18.81
N LEU A 237 32.53 -0.52 17.73
CA LEU A 237 32.23 -1.07 16.39
C LEU A 237 33.32 -2.01 15.92
N ARG A 238 34.62 -1.62 16.08
CA ARG A 238 35.75 -2.49 15.73
C ARG A 238 35.79 -3.78 16.57
N GLN A 239 35.48 -3.68 17.86
CA GLN A 239 35.37 -4.84 18.75
C GLN A 239 34.21 -5.75 18.34
N TRP A 240 33.06 -5.18 17.97
CA TRP A 240 31.93 -5.94 17.42
C TRP A 240 32.33 -6.71 16.15
N GLU A 241 33.00 -6.03 15.20
CA GLU A 241 33.51 -6.64 13.95
C GLU A 241 34.58 -7.72 14.20
N ALA A 242 35.35 -7.58 15.26
CA ALA A 242 36.32 -8.58 15.71
C ALA A 242 35.70 -9.76 16.49
N GLY A 243 34.39 -9.70 16.79
CA GLY A 243 33.69 -10.75 17.52
C GLY A 243 33.92 -10.72 19.03
N ASP A 244 34.25 -9.58 19.63
CA ASP A 244 34.45 -9.43 21.07
C ASP A 244 33.22 -9.93 21.84
N PRO A 245 33.37 -10.93 22.77
CA PRO A 245 32.23 -11.59 23.40
C PRO A 245 31.40 -10.66 24.27
N GLU A 246 32.01 -9.68 24.94
CA GLU A 246 31.28 -8.73 25.81
C GLU A 246 30.47 -7.75 24.99
N VAL A 247 31.05 -7.21 23.90
CA VAL A 247 30.38 -6.30 22.98
C VAL A 247 29.23 -7.02 22.25
N ILE A 248 29.47 -8.23 21.78
CA ILE A 248 28.42 -9.05 21.11
C ILE A 248 27.28 -9.37 22.10
N SER A 249 27.59 -9.68 23.35
CA SER A 249 26.56 -9.95 24.37
C SER A 249 25.70 -8.72 24.64
N LEU A 250 26.31 -7.55 24.79
CA LEU A 250 25.59 -6.29 24.98
C LEU A 250 24.74 -5.93 23.75
N TRP A 251 25.33 -6.07 22.56
CA TRP A 251 24.65 -5.85 21.30
C TRP A 251 23.41 -6.74 21.15
N LYS A 252 23.51 -8.04 21.42
CA LYS A 252 22.37 -8.97 21.40
C LYS A 252 21.29 -8.57 22.40
N LYS A 253 21.69 -8.20 23.62
CA LYS A 253 20.78 -7.79 24.69
C LYS A 253 19.96 -6.55 24.27
N MET A 254 20.63 -5.48 23.84
CA MET A 254 19.96 -4.21 23.51
C MET A 254 19.15 -4.31 22.22
N ASN A 255 19.63 -5.00 21.17
CA ASN A 255 18.84 -5.25 19.97
C ASN A 255 17.62 -6.14 20.26
N GLY A 256 17.75 -7.13 21.15
CA GLY A 256 16.61 -7.93 21.60
C GLY A 256 15.47 -7.06 22.16
N TRP A 257 15.79 -6.10 23.01
CA TRP A 257 14.81 -5.14 23.51
C TRP A 257 14.13 -4.33 22.41
N VAL A 258 14.90 -3.93 21.38
CA VAL A 258 14.36 -3.16 20.25
C VAL A 258 13.47 -4.02 19.38
N TYR A 259 13.85 -5.28 19.10
CA TYR A 259 13.03 -6.21 18.31
C TYR A 259 11.68 -6.45 18.98
N ASP A 260 11.67 -6.68 20.30
CA ASP A 260 10.44 -6.84 21.08
C ASP A 260 9.58 -5.55 21.00
N GLY A 261 10.22 -4.39 21.09
CA GLY A 261 9.56 -3.09 20.95
C GLY A 261 8.93 -2.90 19.57
N PHE A 262 9.65 -3.22 18.51
CA PHE A 262 9.13 -3.15 17.12
C PHE A 262 7.96 -4.12 16.91
N ALA A 263 8.02 -5.33 17.47
CA ALA A 263 6.95 -6.30 17.38
C ALA A 263 5.63 -5.77 17.96
N VAL A 264 5.68 -5.03 19.06
CA VAL A 264 4.52 -4.35 19.64
C VAL A 264 3.95 -3.32 18.68
N THR A 265 4.78 -2.46 18.11
CA THR A 265 4.31 -1.44 17.15
C THR A 265 3.72 -2.06 15.89
N TYR A 266 4.35 -3.10 15.32
CA TYR A 266 3.81 -3.80 14.14
C TYR A 266 2.45 -4.45 14.42
N LYS A 267 2.31 -5.07 15.60
CA LYS A 267 1.03 -5.63 16.04
C LYS A 267 -0.05 -4.55 16.15
N ASN A 268 0.26 -3.41 16.74
CA ASN A 268 -0.66 -2.29 16.86
C ASN A 268 -1.04 -1.71 15.49
N LEU A 269 -0.08 -1.61 14.57
CA LEU A 269 -0.33 -1.21 13.19
C LEU A 269 -1.07 -2.29 12.38
N GLY A 270 -1.15 -3.53 12.87
CA GLY A 270 -1.73 -4.65 12.12
C GLY A 270 -0.96 -4.97 10.84
N VAL A 271 0.37 -4.91 10.88
CA VAL A 271 1.27 -5.33 9.80
C VAL A 271 2.10 -6.53 10.28
N ASP A 272 2.48 -7.40 9.36
CA ASP A 272 3.21 -8.63 9.63
C ASP A 272 4.24 -8.93 8.54
N PHE A 273 5.12 -9.90 8.79
CA PHE A 273 6.17 -10.33 7.88
C PHE A 273 6.29 -11.84 7.88
N ASP A 274 6.56 -12.44 6.72
CA ASP A 274 6.84 -13.86 6.59
C ASP A 274 8.30 -14.20 6.93
N SER A 275 9.22 -13.24 6.73
CA SER A 275 10.64 -13.39 7.04
C SER A 275 11.33 -12.08 7.40
N TYR A 276 12.45 -12.21 8.11
CA TYR A 276 13.27 -11.13 8.62
C TYR A 276 14.70 -11.28 8.14
N TYR A 277 15.26 -10.21 7.56
CA TYR A 277 16.68 -10.09 7.25
C TYR A 277 17.31 -9.09 8.21
N TYR A 278 18.52 -9.40 8.66
CA TYR A 278 19.27 -8.56 9.60
C TYR A 278 20.55 -8.09 8.92
N GLU A 279 20.85 -6.80 8.97
CA GLU A 279 22.06 -6.25 8.38
C GLU A 279 23.32 -6.92 8.94
N SER A 280 23.30 -7.29 10.23
CA SER A 280 24.38 -8.04 10.88
C SER A 280 24.72 -9.38 10.20
N ASN A 281 23.78 -9.97 9.45
CA ASN A 281 23.97 -11.19 8.68
C ASN A 281 24.22 -10.90 7.19
N THR A 282 23.57 -9.85 6.65
CA THR A 282 23.57 -9.59 5.20
C THR A 282 24.75 -8.74 4.73
N TYR A 283 25.41 -8.00 5.62
CA TYR A 283 26.50 -7.10 5.26
C TYR A 283 27.73 -7.79 4.63
N LEU A 284 27.88 -9.10 4.83
CA LEU A 284 28.94 -9.92 4.24
C LEU A 284 28.55 -10.49 2.86
N LEU A 285 27.27 -10.38 2.49
CA LEU A 285 26.79 -10.91 1.21
C LEU A 285 27.29 -10.05 0.03
N GLY A 286 27.36 -10.67 -1.13
CA GLY A 286 27.62 -9.99 -2.39
C GLY A 286 29.08 -10.06 -2.88
N LYS A 287 30.04 -10.52 -2.09
CA LYS A 287 31.44 -10.66 -2.56
C LYS A 287 31.59 -11.71 -3.67
N ASP A 288 30.87 -12.81 -3.57
CA ASP A 288 30.77 -13.85 -4.60
C ASP A 288 30.17 -13.31 -5.90
N ILE A 289 29.23 -12.37 -5.79
CA ILE A 289 28.64 -11.70 -6.95
C ILE A 289 29.65 -10.78 -7.63
N VAL A 290 30.52 -10.14 -6.86
CA VAL A 290 31.62 -9.32 -7.42
C VAL A 290 32.59 -10.17 -8.23
N GLU A 291 32.97 -11.33 -7.70
CA GLU A 291 33.83 -12.29 -8.42
C GLU A 291 33.18 -12.78 -9.72
N LYS A 292 31.88 -13.14 -9.65
CA LYS A 292 31.09 -13.53 -10.82
C LYS A 292 31.06 -12.40 -11.87
N GLY A 293 30.78 -11.17 -11.43
CA GLY A 293 30.70 -10.01 -12.31
C GLY A 293 32.03 -9.67 -12.99
N LEU A 294 33.16 -9.83 -12.29
CA LEU A 294 34.50 -9.72 -12.88
C LEU A 294 34.76 -10.80 -13.93
N ALA A 295 34.38 -12.06 -13.63
CA ALA A 295 34.56 -13.16 -14.58
C ALA A 295 33.69 -13.00 -15.84
N GLN A 296 32.51 -12.35 -15.72
CA GLN A 296 31.63 -12.07 -16.86
C GLN A 296 31.99 -10.77 -17.62
N GLY A 297 32.94 -9.97 -17.12
CA GLY A 297 33.30 -8.67 -17.71
C GLY A 297 32.24 -7.58 -17.47
N VAL A 298 31.28 -7.80 -16.57
CA VAL A 298 30.30 -6.79 -16.12
C VAL A 298 30.95 -5.78 -15.18
N PHE A 299 31.89 -6.26 -14.36
CA PHE A 299 32.73 -5.44 -13.48
C PHE A 299 34.16 -5.42 -13.96
N PHE A 300 34.89 -4.36 -13.63
CA PHE A 300 36.30 -4.21 -13.91
C PHE A 300 37.06 -3.69 -12.69
N LYS A 301 38.36 -3.99 -12.66
CA LYS A 301 39.22 -3.59 -11.55
C LYS A 301 40.07 -2.38 -11.98
N LYS A 302 40.14 -1.35 -11.15
CA LYS A 302 41.02 -0.19 -11.33
C LYS A 302 42.42 -0.48 -10.76
N GLU A 303 43.39 0.36 -11.08
CA GLU A 303 44.78 0.22 -10.66
C GLU A 303 44.98 0.18 -9.14
N ASP A 304 44.14 0.90 -8.41
CA ASP A 304 44.12 0.92 -6.93
C ASP A 304 43.54 -0.36 -6.30
N GLY A 305 43.04 -1.28 -7.13
CA GLY A 305 42.45 -2.54 -6.69
C GLY A 305 40.93 -2.47 -6.45
N SER A 306 40.30 -1.30 -6.53
CA SER A 306 38.86 -1.15 -6.41
C SER A 306 38.10 -1.75 -7.61
N VAL A 307 36.88 -2.23 -7.40
CA VAL A 307 36.03 -2.85 -8.43
C VAL A 307 34.87 -1.92 -8.77
N TRP A 308 34.65 -1.72 -10.06
CA TRP A 308 33.65 -0.79 -10.59
C TRP A 308 32.77 -1.46 -11.65
N CYS A 309 31.59 -0.89 -11.83
CA CYS A 309 30.66 -1.20 -12.93
C CYS A 309 30.52 0.04 -13.81
N ASP A 310 30.75 -0.12 -15.12
CA ASP A 310 30.51 0.94 -16.09
C ASP A 310 29.04 0.96 -16.50
N LEU A 311 28.37 2.07 -16.20
CA LEU A 311 26.97 2.33 -16.53
C LEU A 311 26.82 3.54 -17.48
N THR A 312 27.90 4.02 -18.07
CA THR A 312 27.92 5.23 -18.91
C THR A 312 27.09 5.06 -20.18
N ALA A 313 27.08 3.86 -20.77
CA ALA A 313 26.23 3.52 -21.91
C ALA A 313 24.72 3.59 -21.59
N ASP A 314 24.36 3.49 -20.31
CA ASP A 314 22.98 3.59 -19.81
C ASP A 314 22.66 5.01 -19.30
N GLY A 315 23.54 5.98 -19.52
CA GLY A 315 23.38 7.38 -19.12
C GLY A 315 23.60 7.63 -17.62
N LEU A 316 24.34 6.75 -16.94
CA LEU A 316 24.74 6.87 -15.54
C LEU A 316 26.26 6.92 -15.41
N ASP A 317 26.78 7.21 -14.21
CA ASP A 317 28.20 7.20 -13.93
C ASP A 317 28.75 5.77 -13.68
N GLU A 318 30.07 5.60 -13.74
CA GLU A 318 30.71 4.41 -13.20
C GLU A 318 30.37 4.26 -11.71
N LYS A 319 30.06 3.04 -11.29
CA LYS A 319 29.65 2.76 -9.90
C LYS A 319 30.66 1.88 -9.19
N LEU A 320 31.14 2.36 -8.05
CA LEU A 320 31.98 1.57 -7.14
C LEU A 320 31.19 0.40 -6.59
N VAL A 321 31.73 -0.82 -6.75
CA VAL A 321 31.13 -2.06 -6.26
C VAL A 321 31.93 -2.62 -5.08
N LEU A 322 33.25 -2.50 -5.09
CA LEU A 322 34.11 -2.92 -3.99
C LEU A 322 35.26 -1.93 -3.81
N ARG A 323 35.58 -1.56 -2.57
CA ARG A 323 36.71 -0.66 -2.28
C ARG A 323 38.03 -1.34 -2.50
N ALA A 324 39.13 -0.56 -2.63
CA ALA A 324 40.49 -1.04 -2.82
C ALA A 324 40.98 -1.98 -1.71
N ASP A 325 40.51 -1.80 -0.49
CA ASP A 325 40.81 -2.66 0.67
C ASP A 325 39.95 -3.93 0.71
N GLY A 326 39.13 -4.18 -0.30
CA GLY A 326 38.22 -5.34 -0.35
C GLY A 326 36.95 -5.24 0.49
N THR A 327 36.65 -4.06 1.04
CA THR A 327 35.40 -3.85 1.79
C THR A 327 34.23 -3.54 0.86
N SER A 328 33.07 -4.11 1.20
CA SER A 328 31.83 -3.90 0.45
C SER A 328 31.29 -2.49 0.63
N VAL A 329 30.56 -2.01 -0.37
CA VAL A 329 29.73 -0.81 -0.31
C VAL A 329 28.25 -1.21 -0.27
N TYR A 330 27.33 -0.26 -0.03
CA TYR A 330 25.89 -0.57 0.08
C TYR A 330 25.36 -1.34 -1.14
N ILE A 331 25.75 -0.96 -2.36
CA ILE A 331 25.27 -1.62 -3.58
C ILE A 331 25.66 -3.11 -3.61
N THR A 332 26.84 -3.47 -3.07
CA THR A 332 27.31 -4.85 -2.99
C THR A 332 26.46 -5.68 -2.04
N GLN A 333 26.16 -5.11 -0.88
CA GLN A 333 25.31 -5.74 0.14
C GLN A 333 23.89 -5.94 -0.38
N ASP A 334 23.34 -4.95 -1.10
CA ASP A 334 22.00 -5.03 -1.67
C ASP A 334 21.90 -6.06 -2.80
N MET A 335 22.91 -6.17 -3.67
CA MET A 335 23.00 -7.26 -4.64
C MET A 335 23.01 -8.62 -3.93
N GLY A 336 23.82 -8.74 -2.87
CA GLY A 336 23.89 -9.95 -2.05
C GLY A 336 22.56 -10.31 -1.41
N THR A 337 21.89 -9.33 -0.83
CA THR A 337 20.57 -9.53 -0.18
C THR A 337 19.51 -9.92 -1.21
N ALA A 338 19.46 -9.26 -2.39
CA ALA A 338 18.52 -9.59 -3.45
C ALA A 338 18.69 -11.03 -3.94
N THR A 339 19.93 -11.46 -4.17
CA THR A 339 20.22 -12.83 -4.61
C THR A 339 19.96 -13.86 -3.52
N GLN A 340 20.21 -13.52 -2.25
CA GLN A 340 19.87 -14.40 -1.13
C GLN A 340 18.36 -14.65 -1.04
N ARG A 341 17.53 -13.62 -1.23
CA ARG A 341 16.08 -13.74 -1.23
C ARG A 341 15.56 -14.72 -2.28
N VAL A 342 16.14 -14.71 -3.49
CA VAL A 342 15.76 -15.67 -4.54
C VAL A 342 16.23 -17.09 -4.20
N LYS A 343 17.34 -17.26 -3.46
CA LYS A 343 17.73 -18.58 -2.93
C LYS A 343 16.75 -19.08 -1.86
N ASP A 344 16.30 -18.18 -0.97
CA ASP A 344 15.36 -18.51 0.11
C ASP A 344 13.95 -18.78 -0.42
N TYR A 345 13.56 -18.09 -1.50
CA TYR A 345 12.27 -18.18 -2.18
C TYR A 345 12.45 -18.43 -3.69
N PRO A 346 12.75 -19.68 -4.12
CA PRO A 346 13.12 -19.99 -5.50
C PRO A 346 12.02 -19.76 -6.54
N ASP A 347 10.76 -19.68 -6.10
CA ASP A 347 9.59 -19.41 -6.94
C ASP A 347 9.33 -17.91 -7.19
N VAL A 348 10.05 -17.03 -6.53
CA VAL A 348 9.92 -15.57 -6.71
C VAL A 348 10.39 -15.15 -8.10
N LYS A 349 9.55 -14.41 -8.81
CA LYS A 349 9.83 -13.88 -10.15
C LYS A 349 10.08 -12.37 -10.17
N GLY A 350 9.73 -11.66 -9.10
CA GLY A 350 9.93 -10.23 -8.96
C GLY A 350 9.94 -9.78 -7.50
N MET A 351 10.44 -8.57 -7.25
CA MET A 351 10.50 -7.99 -5.92
C MET A 351 10.07 -6.53 -5.95
N VAL A 352 9.33 -6.13 -4.91
CA VAL A 352 8.94 -4.75 -4.66
C VAL A 352 9.69 -4.24 -3.43
N TYR A 353 10.42 -3.14 -3.60
CA TYR A 353 11.16 -2.47 -2.52
C TYR A 353 10.44 -1.19 -2.12
N THR A 354 9.86 -1.16 -0.93
CA THR A 354 9.15 0.02 -0.41
C THR A 354 10.13 0.93 0.32
N VAL A 355 10.67 1.92 -0.38
CA VAL A 355 11.70 2.81 0.15
C VAL A 355 11.42 4.26 -0.29
N GLY A 356 11.83 5.25 0.51
CA GLY A 356 11.65 6.67 0.22
C GLY A 356 12.34 7.11 -1.08
N ASN A 357 11.83 8.17 -1.68
CA ASN A 357 12.27 8.68 -2.99
C ASN A 357 13.71 9.22 -3.01
N GLU A 358 14.30 9.46 -1.85
CA GLU A 358 15.73 9.80 -1.75
C GLU A 358 16.65 8.67 -2.23
N GLN A 359 16.16 7.45 -2.37
CA GLN A 359 16.90 6.29 -2.85
C GLN A 359 16.61 5.94 -4.33
N ASP A 360 15.87 6.77 -5.07
CA ASP A 360 15.51 6.50 -6.47
C ASP A 360 16.72 6.19 -7.34
N TYR A 361 17.80 6.97 -7.21
CA TYR A 361 19.03 6.76 -7.96
C TYR A 361 19.70 5.43 -7.58
N HIS A 362 19.77 5.10 -6.31
CA HIS A 362 20.38 3.87 -5.81
C HIS A 362 19.68 2.62 -6.38
N PHE A 363 18.34 2.58 -6.31
CA PHE A 363 17.58 1.44 -6.86
C PHE A 363 17.66 1.34 -8.38
N LYS A 364 17.68 2.47 -9.08
CA LYS A 364 17.92 2.48 -10.53
C LYS A 364 19.25 1.81 -10.88
N VAL A 365 20.31 2.14 -10.15
CA VAL A 365 21.65 1.54 -10.31
C VAL A 365 21.62 0.05 -9.95
N LEU A 366 21.06 -0.31 -8.81
CA LEU A 366 20.98 -1.71 -8.33
C LEU A 366 20.30 -2.61 -9.36
N PHE A 367 19.12 -2.21 -9.84
CA PHE A 367 18.36 -3.00 -10.80
C PHE A 367 19.09 -3.16 -12.14
N LEU A 368 19.75 -2.11 -12.58
CA LEU A 368 20.53 -2.15 -13.81
C LEU A 368 21.72 -3.10 -13.70
N ILE A 369 22.48 -3.06 -12.60
CA ILE A 369 23.60 -3.96 -12.36
C ILE A 369 23.13 -5.42 -12.31
N LEU A 370 22.04 -5.72 -11.60
CA LEU A 370 21.48 -7.07 -11.53
C LEU A 370 21.04 -7.59 -12.91
N LYS A 371 20.49 -6.73 -13.76
CA LYS A 371 20.18 -7.06 -15.17
C LYS A 371 21.44 -7.38 -15.98
N LYS A 372 22.50 -6.55 -15.85
CA LYS A 372 23.78 -6.78 -16.53
C LYS A 372 24.45 -8.08 -16.09
N LEU A 373 24.27 -8.50 -14.84
CA LEU A 373 24.73 -9.79 -14.30
C LEU A 373 23.90 -11.00 -14.81
N GLY A 374 22.85 -10.75 -15.60
CA GLY A 374 22.05 -11.79 -16.25
C GLY A 374 21.04 -12.49 -15.33
N TYR A 375 20.54 -11.82 -14.30
CA TYR A 375 19.47 -12.37 -13.48
C TYR A 375 18.12 -12.10 -14.13
N ASP A 376 17.38 -13.14 -14.53
CA ASP A 376 16.08 -13.05 -15.23
C ASP A 376 15.04 -12.27 -14.40
N TRP A 377 14.98 -12.51 -13.09
CA TRP A 377 14.08 -11.84 -12.16
C TRP A 377 14.36 -10.34 -12.01
N ALA A 378 15.54 -9.85 -12.40
CA ALA A 378 15.90 -8.44 -12.29
C ALA A 378 15.09 -7.53 -13.21
N SER A 379 14.42 -8.07 -14.23
CA SER A 379 13.49 -7.32 -15.09
C SER A 379 12.17 -6.99 -14.38
N HIS A 380 11.84 -7.71 -13.30
CA HIS A 380 10.63 -7.57 -12.51
C HIS A 380 10.88 -7.01 -11.11
N LEU A 381 11.95 -6.23 -10.96
CA LEU A 381 12.21 -5.45 -9.76
C LEU A 381 11.51 -4.10 -9.85
N TYR A 382 10.86 -3.71 -8.76
CA TYR A 382 10.15 -2.45 -8.67
C TYR A 382 10.52 -1.69 -7.40
N HIS A 383 10.87 -0.42 -7.53
CA HIS A 383 11.03 0.49 -6.41
C HIS A 383 9.70 1.21 -6.18
N LEU A 384 8.97 0.79 -5.16
CA LEU A 384 7.81 1.52 -4.64
C LEU A 384 8.32 2.77 -3.91
N SER A 385 8.71 3.75 -4.73
CA SER A 385 9.22 5.03 -4.29
C SER A 385 8.08 5.87 -3.69
N TYR A 386 8.29 6.43 -2.50
CA TYR A 386 7.27 7.25 -1.87
C TYR A 386 7.82 8.58 -1.35
N GLY A 387 6.96 9.61 -1.39
CA GLY A 387 7.27 10.93 -0.84
C GLY A 387 7.23 10.95 0.69
N MET A 388 7.82 11.98 1.29
CA MET A 388 7.86 12.14 2.74
C MET A 388 6.49 12.50 3.34
N VAL A 389 6.32 12.22 4.63
CA VAL A 389 5.19 12.69 5.44
C VAL A 389 5.70 13.78 6.36
N ASP A 390 5.05 14.92 6.32
CA ASP A 390 5.32 16.06 7.19
C ASP A 390 4.12 16.27 8.14
N LEU A 391 4.38 16.90 9.27
CA LEU A 391 3.34 17.37 10.20
C LEU A 391 3.15 18.88 10.05
N PRO A 392 1.99 19.46 10.44
CA PRO A 392 1.78 20.90 10.46
C PRO A 392 2.83 21.66 11.27
N SER A 393 3.40 21.03 12.30
CA SER A 393 4.49 21.57 13.12
C SER A 393 5.86 21.61 12.42
N GLY A 394 6.00 21.06 11.22
CA GLY A 394 7.21 21.05 10.40
C GLY A 394 7.87 19.69 10.23
N LYS A 395 9.10 19.67 9.64
CA LYS A 395 9.87 18.45 9.37
C LYS A 395 10.33 17.78 10.65
N MET A 396 10.21 16.46 10.69
CA MET A 396 10.73 15.63 11.76
C MET A 396 12.26 15.56 11.75
N LYS A 397 12.92 15.82 12.89
CA LYS A 397 14.36 15.68 13.07
C LYS A 397 14.69 14.70 14.19
N SER A 398 15.14 13.51 13.86
CA SER A 398 15.39 12.41 14.83
C SER A 398 16.49 12.70 15.84
N ARG A 399 17.49 13.53 15.50
CA ARG A 399 18.61 13.86 16.40
C ARG A 399 18.26 14.89 17.48
N GLU A 400 17.18 15.62 17.32
CA GLU A 400 16.76 16.70 18.22
C GLU A 400 15.57 16.29 19.12
N GLY A 401 15.14 15.03 19.09
CA GLY A 401 13.99 14.54 19.86
C GLY A 401 12.62 15.08 19.37
N THR A 402 12.56 15.64 18.16
CA THR A 402 11.34 16.23 17.57
C THR A 402 10.64 15.27 16.58
N VAL A 403 10.95 13.99 16.65
CA VAL A 403 10.30 12.94 15.83
C VAL A 403 9.07 12.45 16.56
N VAL A 404 7.93 12.43 15.88
CA VAL A 404 6.73 11.81 16.43
C VAL A 404 6.88 10.30 16.38
N ASP A 405 6.97 9.70 17.56
CA ASP A 405 6.99 8.27 17.79
C ASP A 405 5.71 7.64 17.23
N ALA A 406 5.83 6.48 16.62
CA ALA A 406 4.69 5.79 16.01
C ALA A 406 3.63 5.41 17.04
N ASP A 407 4.03 4.96 18.22
CA ASP A 407 3.09 4.55 19.26
C ASP A 407 2.40 5.78 19.89
N ASP A 408 3.13 6.89 20.07
CA ASP A 408 2.57 8.14 20.56
C ASP A 408 1.50 8.66 19.57
N LEU A 409 1.77 8.57 18.27
CA LEU A 409 0.79 8.96 17.23
C LEU A 409 -0.44 8.05 17.21
N ILE A 410 -0.27 6.75 17.35
CA ILE A 410 -1.40 5.81 17.43
C ILE A 410 -2.26 6.14 18.64
N ALA A 411 -1.66 6.37 19.80
CA ALA A 411 -2.38 6.75 21.01
C ALA A 411 -3.13 8.09 20.86
N GLU A 412 -2.54 9.09 20.21
CA GLU A 412 -3.20 10.36 19.88
C GLU A 412 -4.42 10.14 18.99
N MET A 413 -4.31 9.28 17.97
CA MET A 413 -5.43 8.96 17.09
C MET A 413 -6.56 8.23 17.81
N GLU A 414 -6.23 7.30 18.72
CA GLU A 414 -7.22 6.62 19.56
C GLU A 414 -7.96 7.59 20.49
N GLN A 415 -7.21 8.49 21.12
CA GLN A 415 -7.79 9.51 22.00
C GLN A 415 -8.71 10.47 21.23
N THR A 416 -8.29 10.91 20.05
CA THR A 416 -9.11 11.77 19.18
C THR A 416 -10.40 11.03 18.74
N ALA A 417 -10.29 9.74 18.40
CA ALA A 417 -11.44 8.91 18.06
C ALA A 417 -12.42 8.78 19.24
N LYS A 418 -11.88 8.62 20.47
CA LYS A 418 -12.67 8.57 21.70
C LYS A 418 -13.45 9.85 21.94
N GLU A 419 -12.81 11.01 21.84
CA GLU A 419 -13.41 12.31 22.04
C GLU A 419 -14.57 12.55 21.08
N ILE A 420 -14.34 12.34 19.78
CA ILE A 420 -15.37 12.52 18.75
C ILE A 420 -16.52 11.52 18.91
N SER A 421 -16.22 10.26 19.21
CA SER A 421 -17.25 9.23 19.40
C SER A 421 -18.15 9.52 20.64
N GLN A 422 -17.57 10.08 21.69
CA GLN A 422 -18.32 10.50 22.88
C GLN A 422 -19.23 11.70 22.59
N GLU A 423 -18.78 12.68 21.80
CA GLU A 423 -19.60 13.82 21.37
C GLU A 423 -20.80 13.39 20.53
N LEU A 424 -20.65 12.35 19.72
CA LEU A 424 -21.73 11.80 18.89
C LEU A 424 -22.78 10.99 19.69
N GLY A 425 -22.46 10.54 20.92
CA GLY A 425 -23.41 9.97 21.88
C GLY A 425 -24.07 8.65 21.48
N LYS A 426 -23.47 7.85 20.58
CA LYS A 426 -24.09 6.64 20.00
C LYS A 426 -23.56 5.30 20.55
N LEU A 427 -22.92 5.31 21.73
CA LEU A 427 -22.24 4.13 22.28
C LEU A 427 -23.05 3.40 23.35
N ASP A 428 -24.38 3.57 23.35
CA ASP A 428 -25.26 2.87 24.28
C ASP A 428 -25.20 1.35 24.07
N GLY A 429 -25.05 0.63 25.18
CA GLY A 429 -24.96 -0.83 25.18
C GLY A 429 -23.56 -1.42 24.91
N TYR A 430 -22.52 -0.58 24.77
CA TYR A 430 -21.13 -1.04 24.71
C TYR A 430 -20.51 -1.17 26.11
N THR A 431 -19.74 -2.23 26.32
CA THR A 431 -18.81 -2.32 27.45
C THR A 431 -17.60 -1.40 27.22
N GLU A 432 -16.88 -1.03 28.28
CA GLU A 432 -15.68 -0.20 28.14
C GLU A 432 -14.62 -0.86 27.21
N ALA A 433 -14.41 -2.17 27.32
CA ALA A 433 -13.51 -2.89 26.44
C ALA A 433 -13.93 -2.82 24.94
N GLN A 434 -15.23 -2.87 24.66
CA GLN A 434 -15.75 -2.70 23.29
C GLN A 434 -15.58 -1.27 22.79
N LYS A 435 -15.73 -0.27 23.65
CA LYS A 435 -15.48 1.13 23.30
C LYS A 435 -14.02 1.37 22.96
N GLU A 436 -13.09 0.90 23.80
CA GLU A 436 -11.64 1.02 23.55
C GLU A 436 -11.25 0.32 22.23
N ALA A 437 -11.75 -0.89 21.97
CA ALA A 437 -11.52 -1.57 20.69
C ALA A 437 -12.08 -0.78 19.49
N LEU A 438 -13.23 -0.12 19.65
CA LEU A 438 -13.83 0.74 18.61
C LEU A 438 -12.98 1.99 18.37
N TYR A 439 -12.52 2.67 19.43
CA TYR A 439 -11.65 3.85 19.29
C TYR A 439 -10.33 3.51 18.58
N HIS A 440 -9.72 2.38 18.91
CA HIS A 440 -8.57 1.85 18.21
C HIS A 440 -8.87 1.61 16.71
N THR A 441 -9.99 0.95 16.40
CA THR A 441 -10.41 0.66 15.01
C THR A 441 -10.65 1.94 14.21
N ILE A 442 -11.28 2.95 14.81
CA ILE A 442 -11.55 4.25 14.16
C ILE A 442 -10.27 5.05 14.00
N GLY A 443 -9.47 5.16 15.06
CA GLY A 443 -8.22 5.94 15.07
C GLY A 443 -7.22 5.40 14.05
N LEU A 444 -6.97 4.09 14.05
CA LEU A 444 -6.12 3.46 13.04
C LEU A 444 -6.73 3.53 11.64
N GLY A 445 -8.03 3.35 11.50
CA GLY A 445 -8.72 3.50 10.22
C GLY A 445 -8.52 4.88 9.62
N ALA A 446 -8.62 5.93 10.43
CA ALA A 446 -8.37 7.31 10.03
C ALA A 446 -6.92 7.52 9.57
N LEU A 447 -5.95 7.11 10.38
CA LEU A 447 -4.51 7.23 10.08
C LEU A 447 -4.15 6.51 8.79
N LYS A 448 -4.51 5.23 8.67
CA LYS A 448 -4.18 4.39 7.52
C LYS A 448 -4.80 4.92 6.23
N TYR A 449 -6.09 5.23 6.28
CA TYR A 449 -6.80 5.73 5.11
C TYR A 449 -6.24 7.07 4.62
N TYR A 450 -5.93 8.00 5.54
CA TYR A 450 -5.37 9.31 5.19
C TYR A 450 -4.04 9.17 4.45
N ILE A 451 -3.19 8.25 4.88
CA ILE A 451 -1.90 7.98 4.25
C ILE A 451 -2.07 7.26 2.90
N LEU A 452 -2.96 6.25 2.84
CA LEU A 452 -3.07 5.35 1.68
C LEU A 452 -3.94 5.90 0.54
N LYS A 453 -4.82 6.88 0.79
CA LYS A 453 -5.64 7.52 -0.27
C LYS A 453 -4.84 8.43 -1.20
N VAL A 454 -3.61 8.78 -0.83
CA VAL A 454 -2.74 9.66 -1.59
C VAL A 454 -1.76 8.81 -2.41
N ASP A 455 -1.54 9.20 -3.67
CA ASP A 455 -0.53 8.60 -4.53
C ASP A 455 0.81 8.44 -3.78
N PRO A 456 1.44 7.25 -3.79
CA PRO A 456 2.69 7.02 -3.06
C PRO A 456 3.78 8.05 -3.35
N LYS A 457 3.93 8.51 -4.57
CA LYS A 457 4.98 9.48 -4.99
C LYS A 457 4.79 10.88 -4.42
N LYS A 458 3.57 11.23 -3.99
CA LYS A 458 3.27 12.57 -3.43
C LYS A 458 3.70 12.68 -1.98
N ARG A 459 4.14 13.87 -1.58
CA ARG A 459 4.31 14.23 -0.17
C ARG A 459 2.95 14.38 0.50
N ILE A 460 2.89 14.06 1.79
CA ILE A 460 1.69 14.19 2.61
C ILE A 460 1.99 15.16 3.74
N LEU A 461 1.07 16.12 3.96
CA LEU A 461 0.96 16.83 5.23
C LEU A 461 -0.11 16.10 6.05
N PHE A 462 0.31 15.40 7.11
CA PHE A 462 -0.61 14.63 7.94
C PHE A 462 -1.14 15.48 9.08
N ASP A 463 -2.45 15.68 9.10
CA ASP A 463 -3.17 16.34 10.20
C ASP A 463 -4.08 15.32 10.91
N PRO A 464 -3.83 14.99 12.20
CA PRO A 464 -4.63 14.06 12.96
C PRO A 464 -6.12 14.42 12.99
N LYS A 465 -6.46 15.69 13.15
CA LYS A 465 -7.85 16.16 13.26
C LYS A 465 -8.60 16.05 11.94
N GLU A 466 -7.97 16.42 10.83
CA GLU A 466 -8.59 16.27 9.51
C GLU A 466 -8.78 14.81 9.11
N SER A 467 -7.90 13.92 9.57
CA SER A 467 -7.93 12.50 9.20
C SER A 467 -9.13 11.75 9.77
N ILE A 468 -9.70 12.23 10.88
CA ILE A 468 -10.74 11.54 11.64
C ILE A 468 -12.16 12.07 11.40
N ASP A 469 -12.35 12.98 10.45
CA ASP A 469 -13.68 13.54 10.10
C ASP A 469 -14.62 12.44 9.59
N PHE A 470 -15.88 12.44 10.09
CA PHE A 470 -16.94 11.50 9.70
C PHE A 470 -17.72 11.93 8.44
N GLN A 471 -17.40 13.07 7.84
CA GLN A 471 -18.12 13.60 6.68
C GLN A 471 -17.26 13.78 5.42
N GLY A 472 -15.93 13.70 5.56
CA GLY A 472 -14.98 13.93 4.48
C GLY A 472 -14.54 12.65 3.74
N ASN A 473 -13.52 12.78 2.90
CA ASN A 473 -12.82 11.64 2.31
C ASN A 473 -11.86 11.03 3.35
N THR A 474 -12.43 10.27 4.29
CA THR A 474 -11.74 9.73 5.47
C THR A 474 -12.10 8.27 5.72
N GLY A 475 -11.24 7.56 6.46
CA GLY A 475 -11.50 6.19 6.90
C GLY A 475 -12.80 6.08 7.72
N PRO A 476 -12.99 6.92 8.75
CA PRO A 476 -14.22 6.91 9.57
C PRO A 476 -15.51 7.10 8.78
N PHE A 477 -15.53 7.91 7.72
CA PHE A 477 -16.69 8.05 6.84
C PHE A 477 -17.08 6.73 6.16
N VAL A 478 -16.09 5.99 5.66
CA VAL A 478 -16.31 4.67 5.05
C VAL A 478 -16.72 3.65 6.11
N GLN A 479 -16.05 3.62 7.26
CA GLN A 479 -16.38 2.74 8.39
C GLN A 479 -17.81 2.96 8.90
N TYR A 480 -18.23 4.22 9.03
CA TYR A 480 -19.58 4.57 9.42
C TYR A 480 -20.63 4.09 8.41
N THR A 481 -20.33 4.19 7.12
CA THR A 481 -21.22 3.68 6.07
C THR A 481 -21.34 2.16 6.12
N TYR A 482 -20.22 1.45 6.38
CA TYR A 482 -20.26 0.00 6.61
C TYR A 482 -21.14 -0.37 7.81
N ALA A 483 -20.96 0.28 8.96
CA ALA A 483 -21.76 0.06 10.16
C ALA A 483 -23.27 0.33 9.90
N ARG A 484 -23.59 1.35 9.09
CA ARG A 484 -24.96 1.63 8.62
C ARG A 484 -25.54 0.47 7.82
N ILE A 485 -24.77 -0.08 6.89
CA ILE A 485 -25.18 -1.25 6.11
C ILE A 485 -25.45 -2.44 7.05
N GLN A 486 -24.55 -2.71 7.99
CA GLN A 486 -24.75 -3.79 8.98
C GLN A 486 -26.03 -3.58 9.81
N SER A 487 -26.37 -2.33 10.15
CA SER A 487 -27.62 -2.01 10.84
C SER A 487 -28.85 -2.31 9.96
N ILE A 488 -28.79 -2.01 8.65
CA ILE A 488 -29.87 -2.35 7.71
C ILE A 488 -30.07 -3.86 7.66
N LEU A 489 -28.99 -4.64 7.55
CA LEU A 489 -29.05 -6.10 7.47
C LEU A 489 -29.63 -6.73 8.75
N ARG A 490 -29.22 -6.24 9.94
CA ARG A 490 -29.78 -6.71 11.22
C ARG A 490 -31.29 -6.42 11.31
N LYS A 491 -31.71 -5.21 11.00
CA LYS A 491 -33.14 -4.83 11.03
C LYS A 491 -33.97 -5.64 10.03
N TYR A 492 -33.43 -5.91 8.83
CA TYR A 492 -34.11 -6.78 7.87
C TYR A 492 -34.29 -8.20 8.41
N ALA A 493 -33.27 -8.77 9.03
CA ALA A 493 -33.37 -10.09 9.67
C ALA A 493 -34.42 -10.12 10.79
N GLU A 494 -34.54 -9.03 11.58
CA GLU A 494 -35.59 -8.88 12.64
C GLU A 494 -37.00 -8.78 12.07
N MET A 495 -37.18 -8.34 10.82
CA MET A 495 -38.50 -8.27 10.16
C MET A 495 -39.07 -9.65 9.84
N GLY A 496 -38.27 -10.71 9.84
CA GLY A 496 -38.69 -12.09 9.53
C GLY A 496 -39.27 -12.27 8.12
N VAL A 497 -38.90 -11.40 7.19
CA VAL A 497 -39.32 -11.50 5.78
C VAL A 497 -38.64 -12.70 5.15
N ALA A 498 -39.42 -13.55 4.46
CA ALA A 498 -38.86 -14.69 3.75
C ALA A 498 -37.96 -14.24 2.60
N ASP A 499 -36.82 -14.89 2.42
CA ASP A 499 -35.94 -14.64 1.29
C ASP A 499 -36.65 -14.92 -0.04
N SER A 500 -36.50 -14.00 -0.98
CA SER A 500 -37.04 -14.11 -2.33
C SER A 500 -35.90 -14.34 -3.32
N THR A 501 -36.12 -15.23 -4.28
CA THR A 501 -35.23 -15.38 -5.44
C THR A 501 -35.67 -14.52 -6.62
N ALA A 502 -36.84 -13.89 -6.52
CA ALA A 502 -37.35 -13.02 -7.58
C ALA A 502 -36.56 -11.71 -7.65
N MET A 503 -36.30 -11.23 -8.85
CA MET A 503 -35.62 -9.98 -9.15
C MET A 503 -36.62 -8.95 -9.71
N PRO A 504 -36.41 -7.65 -9.51
CA PRO A 504 -37.25 -6.61 -10.10
C PRO A 504 -37.05 -6.54 -11.61
N ASP A 505 -38.05 -6.02 -12.33
CA ASP A 505 -37.95 -5.82 -13.78
C ASP A 505 -37.22 -4.51 -14.15
N THR A 506 -37.20 -3.54 -13.24
CA THR A 506 -36.64 -2.19 -13.45
C THR A 506 -35.86 -1.73 -12.23
N LEU A 507 -34.88 -0.86 -12.47
CA LEU A 507 -34.04 -0.26 -11.46
C LEU A 507 -34.37 1.22 -11.24
N HIS A 508 -34.28 1.66 -10.00
CA HIS A 508 -34.16 3.08 -9.71
C HIS A 508 -32.77 3.60 -10.19
N GLU A 509 -32.69 4.86 -10.63
CA GLU A 509 -31.41 5.44 -11.13
C GLU A 509 -30.26 5.30 -10.14
N LYS A 510 -30.50 5.41 -8.83
CA LYS A 510 -29.50 5.25 -7.78
C LYS A 510 -29.06 3.79 -7.59
N GLU A 511 -29.96 2.82 -7.78
CA GLU A 511 -29.63 1.38 -7.79
C GLU A 511 -28.73 1.06 -8.98
N LYS A 512 -29.08 1.59 -10.17
CA LYS A 512 -28.29 1.41 -11.39
C LYS A 512 -26.90 2.04 -11.26
N ALA A 513 -26.76 3.23 -10.66
CA ALA A 513 -25.48 3.87 -10.41
C ALA A 513 -24.56 3.00 -9.52
N LEU A 514 -25.11 2.45 -8.42
CA LEU A 514 -24.37 1.54 -7.55
C LEU A 514 -23.90 0.28 -8.28
N LEU A 515 -24.77 -0.34 -9.07
CA LEU A 515 -24.42 -1.54 -9.83
C LEU A 515 -23.32 -1.26 -10.86
N LYS A 516 -23.35 -0.09 -11.52
CA LYS A 516 -22.25 0.35 -12.38
C LYS A 516 -20.92 0.41 -11.61
N SER A 517 -20.91 1.02 -10.43
CA SER A 517 -19.72 1.11 -9.60
C SER A 517 -19.22 -0.28 -9.17
N ILE A 518 -20.14 -1.21 -8.82
CA ILE A 518 -19.81 -2.59 -8.46
C ILE A 518 -19.15 -3.34 -9.62
N THR A 519 -19.62 -3.17 -10.85
CA THR A 519 -19.05 -3.88 -12.02
C THR A 519 -17.59 -3.53 -12.27
N LEU A 520 -17.11 -2.39 -11.80
CA LEU A 520 -15.72 -1.94 -11.98
C LEU A 520 -14.76 -2.60 -10.98
N PHE A 521 -15.26 -3.11 -9.84
CA PHE A 521 -14.41 -3.57 -8.73
C PHE A 521 -13.32 -4.56 -9.13
N PRO A 522 -13.58 -5.63 -9.95
CA PRO A 522 -12.54 -6.55 -10.37
C PRO A 522 -11.40 -5.89 -11.15
N ALA A 523 -11.74 -4.92 -12.03
CA ALA A 523 -10.74 -4.18 -12.81
C ALA A 523 -9.92 -3.24 -11.92
N ILE A 524 -10.55 -2.59 -10.95
CA ILE A 524 -9.90 -1.71 -9.97
C ILE A 524 -8.87 -2.48 -9.13
N VAL A 525 -9.17 -3.71 -8.73
CA VAL A 525 -8.21 -4.56 -7.99
C VAL A 525 -6.97 -4.87 -8.85
N GLN A 526 -7.16 -5.18 -10.13
CA GLN A 526 -6.05 -5.43 -11.06
C GLN A 526 -5.23 -4.15 -11.32
N GLU A 527 -5.88 -3.02 -11.59
CA GLU A 527 -5.25 -1.71 -11.76
C GLU A 527 -4.40 -1.33 -10.54
N ALA A 528 -4.96 -1.48 -9.34
CA ALA A 528 -4.24 -1.18 -8.11
C ALA A 528 -2.98 -2.07 -7.93
N ALA A 529 -3.04 -3.33 -8.37
CA ALA A 529 -1.90 -4.24 -8.35
C ALA A 529 -0.85 -3.88 -9.40
N GLU A 530 -1.25 -3.55 -10.63
CA GLU A 530 -0.37 -3.16 -11.72
C GLU A 530 0.36 -1.83 -11.43
N GLU A 531 -0.34 -0.88 -10.80
CA GLU A 531 0.22 0.41 -10.41
C GLU A 531 0.94 0.39 -9.05
N TYR A 532 0.87 -0.71 -8.31
CA TYR A 532 1.35 -0.79 -6.91
C TYR A 532 0.79 0.35 -6.05
N SER A 533 -0.48 0.69 -6.22
CA SER A 533 -1.08 1.90 -5.66
C SER A 533 -2.31 1.61 -4.80
N PRO A 534 -2.17 1.67 -3.46
CA PRO A 534 -3.33 1.61 -2.56
C PRO A 534 -4.35 2.72 -2.78
N ALA A 535 -3.92 3.87 -3.32
CA ALA A 535 -4.79 5.00 -3.58
C ALA A 535 -5.91 4.68 -4.57
N VAL A 536 -5.68 3.76 -5.51
CA VAL A 536 -6.71 3.29 -6.46
C VAL A 536 -7.88 2.66 -5.71
N ILE A 537 -7.58 1.75 -4.75
CA ILE A 537 -8.60 1.11 -3.90
C ILE A 537 -9.30 2.13 -2.98
N ALA A 538 -8.52 3.00 -2.33
CA ALA A 538 -9.06 3.98 -1.39
C ALA A 538 -10.03 4.96 -2.08
N ASN A 539 -9.68 5.46 -3.26
CA ASN A 539 -10.52 6.39 -4.02
C ASN A 539 -11.76 5.70 -4.56
N TYR A 540 -11.63 4.46 -5.06
CA TYR A 540 -12.78 3.68 -5.52
C TYR A 540 -13.80 3.44 -4.39
N VAL A 541 -13.36 2.99 -3.23
CA VAL A 541 -14.28 2.70 -2.12
C VAL A 541 -14.95 3.97 -1.59
N TYR A 542 -14.26 5.11 -1.62
CA TYR A 542 -14.85 6.39 -1.27
C TYR A 542 -15.98 6.79 -2.24
N ASP A 543 -15.77 6.66 -3.53
CA ASP A 543 -16.79 6.97 -4.53
C ASP A 543 -17.99 6.02 -4.42
N LEU A 544 -17.75 4.72 -4.22
CA LEU A 544 -18.82 3.74 -3.96
C LEU A 544 -19.65 4.11 -2.71
N VAL A 545 -19.00 4.54 -1.64
CA VAL A 545 -19.66 4.97 -0.40
C VAL A 545 -20.46 6.25 -0.60
N LYS A 546 -20.00 7.20 -1.39
CA LYS A 546 -20.77 8.40 -1.77
C LYS A 546 -22.05 8.03 -2.52
N ASP A 547 -21.93 7.14 -3.50
CA ASP A 547 -23.07 6.66 -4.26
C ASP A 547 -24.05 5.92 -3.36
N PHE A 548 -23.55 5.08 -2.45
CA PHE A 548 -24.40 4.41 -1.45
C PHE A 548 -25.13 5.40 -0.52
N ASN A 549 -24.46 6.41 -0.02
CA ASN A 549 -25.09 7.40 0.83
C ASN A 549 -26.15 8.22 0.06
N SER A 550 -25.92 8.51 -1.22
CA SER A 550 -26.92 9.12 -2.09
C SER A 550 -28.14 8.18 -2.28
N PHE A 551 -27.92 6.89 -2.51
CA PHE A 551 -29.00 5.89 -2.59
C PHE A 551 -29.76 5.82 -1.26
N TYR A 552 -29.08 5.71 -0.14
CA TYR A 552 -29.69 5.61 1.19
C TYR A 552 -30.59 6.81 1.55
N GLN A 553 -30.20 8.02 1.11
CA GLN A 553 -30.97 9.24 1.35
C GLN A 553 -32.20 9.39 0.44
N ASN A 554 -32.15 8.87 -0.78
CA ASN A 554 -33.19 9.11 -1.78
C ASN A 554 -34.12 7.91 -2.03
N VAL A 555 -33.74 6.71 -1.56
CA VAL A 555 -34.51 5.47 -1.80
C VAL A 555 -34.83 4.81 -0.46
N SER A 556 -36.10 4.55 -0.22
CA SER A 556 -36.52 3.80 0.96
C SER A 556 -36.10 2.34 0.82
N ILE A 557 -35.24 1.84 1.72
CA ILE A 557 -34.78 0.46 1.72
C ILE A 557 -35.76 -0.42 2.51
N LEU A 558 -35.75 -0.32 3.84
CA LEU A 558 -36.58 -1.14 4.71
C LEU A 558 -38.06 -0.73 4.71
N GLY A 559 -38.39 0.46 4.27
CA GLY A 559 -39.77 0.95 4.13
C GLY A 559 -40.39 0.62 2.75
N GLU A 560 -39.70 -0.09 1.87
CA GLU A 560 -40.23 -0.55 0.60
C GLU A 560 -41.37 -1.57 0.85
N LYS A 561 -42.49 -1.38 0.14
CA LYS A 561 -43.68 -2.22 0.30
C LYS A 561 -43.72 -3.42 -0.63
N GLU A 562 -43.03 -3.32 -1.76
CA GLU A 562 -42.92 -4.41 -2.72
C GLU A 562 -41.82 -5.41 -2.28
N PRO A 563 -42.19 -6.65 -1.90
CA PRO A 563 -41.23 -7.58 -1.29
C PRO A 563 -40.01 -7.87 -2.20
N VAL A 564 -40.20 -7.91 -3.52
CA VAL A 564 -39.12 -8.17 -4.48
C VAL A 564 -38.10 -7.02 -4.47
N LYS A 565 -38.55 -5.78 -4.50
CA LYS A 565 -37.67 -4.61 -4.44
C LYS A 565 -36.99 -4.44 -3.08
N LEU A 566 -37.73 -4.73 -2.00
CA LEU A 566 -37.16 -4.73 -0.65
C LEU A 566 -36.00 -5.71 -0.55
N HIS A 567 -36.22 -6.96 -0.94
CA HIS A 567 -35.18 -8.00 -0.92
C HIS A 567 -33.98 -7.61 -1.81
N PHE A 568 -34.23 -7.18 -3.05
CA PHE A 568 -33.21 -6.73 -3.98
C PHE A 568 -32.32 -5.62 -3.37
N ARG A 569 -32.90 -4.60 -2.75
CA ARG A 569 -32.16 -3.50 -2.09
C ARG A 569 -31.31 -3.97 -0.93
N VAL A 570 -31.81 -4.95 -0.15
CA VAL A 570 -31.05 -5.55 0.94
C VAL A 570 -29.86 -6.36 0.40
N VAL A 571 -30.05 -7.15 -0.66
CA VAL A 571 -28.97 -7.88 -1.34
C VAL A 571 -27.92 -6.90 -1.88
N LEU A 572 -28.34 -5.80 -2.50
CA LEU A 572 -27.45 -4.75 -2.98
C LEU A 572 -26.64 -4.12 -1.83
N CYS A 573 -27.30 -3.79 -0.70
CA CYS A 573 -26.61 -3.30 0.50
C CYS A 573 -25.58 -4.30 1.02
N LYS A 574 -25.94 -5.59 1.11
CA LYS A 574 -25.03 -6.67 1.54
C LYS A 574 -23.78 -6.71 0.66
N LYS A 575 -23.96 -6.70 -0.66
CA LYS A 575 -22.84 -6.75 -1.60
C LYS A 575 -21.92 -5.55 -1.50
N ILE A 576 -22.47 -4.35 -1.33
CA ILE A 576 -21.68 -3.13 -1.11
C ILE A 576 -20.89 -3.23 0.20
N GLY A 577 -21.51 -3.72 1.27
CA GLY A 577 -20.81 -3.96 2.54
C GLY A 577 -19.63 -4.94 2.39
N GLU A 578 -19.81 -6.04 1.64
CA GLU A 578 -18.74 -7.00 1.35
C GLU A 578 -17.58 -6.36 0.56
N ILE A 579 -17.88 -5.50 -0.42
CA ILE A 579 -16.86 -4.78 -1.20
C ILE A 579 -16.11 -3.77 -0.34
N ILE A 580 -16.81 -3.02 0.52
CA ILE A 580 -16.18 -2.09 1.48
C ILE A 580 -15.22 -2.85 2.40
N ALA A 581 -15.66 -3.96 3.00
CA ALA A 581 -14.84 -4.76 3.89
C ALA A 581 -13.61 -5.35 3.17
N THR A 582 -13.79 -5.83 1.94
CA THR A 582 -12.71 -6.38 1.11
C THR A 582 -11.70 -5.29 0.73
N SER A 583 -12.18 -4.11 0.32
CA SER A 583 -11.33 -2.96 -0.02
C SER A 583 -10.52 -2.50 1.21
N PHE A 584 -11.16 -2.39 2.36
CA PHE A 584 -10.49 -1.99 3.61
C PHE A 584 -9.49 -3.04 4.09
N LYS A 585 -9.78 -4.33 3.91
CA LYS A 585 -8.83 -5.40 4.20
C LYS A 585 -7.55 -5.27 3.37
N MET A 586 -7.64 -4.94 2.06
CA MET A 586 -6.47 -4.66 1.22
C MET A 586 -5.67 -3.44 1.69
N LEU A 587 -6.32 -2.47 2.33
CA LEU A 587 -5.67 -1.31 2.95
C LEU A 587 -5.18 -1.59 4.39
N GLY A 588 -5.36 -2.81 4.91
CA GLY A 588 -5.04 -3.15 6.29
C GLY A 588 -5.92 -2.44 7.33
N ILE A 589 -7.13 -2.02 6.94
CA ILE A 589 -8.08 -1.29 7.79
C ILE A 589 -9.21 -2.23 8.21
N GLN A 590 -9.59 -2.18 9.47
CA GLN A 590 -10.74 -2.89 10.00
C GLN A 590 -12.02 -2.07 9.85
N VAL A 591 -13.16 -2.74 9.71
CA VAL A 591 -14.49 -2.12 9.66
C VAL A 591 -15.33 -2.59 10.85
N PRO A 592 -15.92 -1.68 11.65
CA PRO A 592 -16.74 -2.05 12.79
C PRO A 592 -18.18 -2.36 12.36
N GLU A 593 -18.79 -3.37 12.94
CA GLU A 593 -20.19 -3.71 12.64
C GLU A 593 -21.20 -2.70 13.22
N ARG A 594 -20.79 -1.94 14.24
CA ARG A 594 -21.57 -0.88 14.89
C ARG A 594 -20.67 0.31 15.16
N MET A 595 -21.23 1.48 15.05
CA MET A 595 -20.50 2.74 15.24
C MET A 595 -21.45 3.87 15.65
#